data_18ff9b591284b432d18ba704625dac13
#
_entry.id   18ff9b591284b432d18ba704625dac13
#
_cell.length_a   1.000
_cell.length_b   1.000
_cell.length_c   1.000
_cell.angle_alpha   90.00
_cell.angle_beta   90.00
_cell.angle_gamma   90.00
#
_symmetry.space_group_name_H-M   'P 1'
#
loop_
_entity.id
_entity.type
_entity.pdbx_description
1 polymer ?
#
loop_
_entity_poly.entity_id
_entity_poly.type
_entity_poly.pdbx_seq_one_letter_code
_entity_poly.pdbx_strand_id
1 'polypeptide(L)'
;LLCRPAARRTVVVVGVGVTFVAAYLPARRAATVSPMAALADAEVADVGRPLRTRAIVGSVVGVLGAAALVGCATATRTASSASLLGLGVVLTLIATVIAGPLLVRPVIRVLGGAFPALFGSIGRMSQRNALRNPRRTGATAAALMVGLALVGGMSVASASMSKSFDQQIDKTLGADFVIQNSNFVPFSQEVTDKVRGTQDVGLVVRQRFAPVAVTLPDGKRIKTTAAGYDDAVDDIAHVTYSSGNSAAALAPGSLGMDVTFAKDHHVRLGSTIPVEFPAGQKTDLKVAALTDQEGSGGFGMQGGLFFGITTVEKYIPGGQDSALYVNASPRTSADTLRANLKKTLAPYP
;
A
#
# COMPACT_ATOMS: atom_id res chain seq x y z
N LEU A 1 3.12 5.06 18.24
CA LEU A 1 3.72 3.94 17.47
C LEU A 1 4.65 3.13 18.38
N LEU A 2 4.07 2.32 19.26
CA LEU A 2 4.79 1.37 20.10
C LEU A 2 5.15 0.15 19.24
N CYS A 3 6.37 0.15 18.68
CA CYS A 3 6.94 -1.03 18.05
C CYS A 3 6.87 -2.20 19.01
N ARG A 4 6.08 -3.23 18.68
CA ARG A 4 6.03 -4.49 19.43
C ARG A 4 7.45 -4.99 19.64
N PRO A 5 7.84 -5.40 20.86
CA PRO A 5 9.21 -5.83 21.18
C PRO A 5 9.70 -6.99 20.27
N ALA A 6 8.78 -7.78 19.75
CA ALA A 6 9.07 -8.80 18.74
C ALA A 6 9.59 -8.22 17.42
N ALA A 7 8.99 -7.15 16.88
CA ALA A 7 9.43 -6.54 15.64
C ALA A 7 10.84 -5.93 15.76
N ARG A 8 11.15 -5.31 16.91
CA ARG A 8 12.49 -4.77 17.19
C ARG A 8 13.55 -5.87 17.23
N ARG A 9 13.25 -7.02 17.86
CA ARG A 9 14.16 -8.18 17.89
C ARG A 9 14.41 -8.74 16.51
N THR A 10 13.37 -8.87 15.68
CA THR A 10 13.50 -9.37 14.31
C THR A 10 14.39 -8.45 13.46
N VAL A 11 14.20 -7.14 13.55
CA VAL A 11 15.03 -6.17 12.81
C VAL A 11 16.49 -6.24 13.23
N VAL A 12 16.77 -6.34 14.54
CA VAL A 12 18.15 -6.46 15.05
C VAL A 12 18.79 -7.78 14.62
N VAL A 13 18.08 -8.91 14.72
CA VAL A 13 18.60 -10.23 14.32
C VAL A 13 18.89 -10.27 12.83
N VAL A 14 17.99 -9.75 12.01
CA VAL A 14 18.19 -9.69 10.55
C VAL A 14 19.36 -8.75 10.21
N GLY A 15 19.44 -7.56 10.83
CA GLY A 15 20.52 -6.60 10.58
C GLY A 15 21.89 -7.18 10.96
N VAL A 16 22.01 -7.78 12.14
CA VAL A 16 23.26 -8.44 12.60
C VAL A 16 23.60 -9.63 11.70
N GLY A 17 22.61 -10.45 11.33
CA GLY A 17 22.80 -11.60 10.44
C GLY A 17 23.32 -11.19 9.05
N VAL A 18 22.72 -10.18 8.44
CA VAL A 18 23.17 -9.65 7.14
C VAL A 18 24.58 -9.07 7.25
N THR A 19 24.88 -8.30 8.30
CA THR A 19 26.22 -7.72 8.51
C THR A 19 27.25 -8.81 8.72
N PHE A 20 26.95 -9.83 9.50
CA PHE A 20 27.83 -10.97 9.73
C PHE A 20 28.14 -11.73 8.43
N VAL A 21 27.12 -12.06 7.63
CA VAL A 21 27.30 -12.75 6.35
C VAL A 21 28.11 -11.87 5.37
N ALA A 22 27.83 -10.58 5.32
CA ALA A 22 28.56 -9.63 4.47
C ALA A 22 30.03 -9.51 4.85
N ALA A 23 30.37 -9.56 6.14
CA ALA A 23 31.74 -9.50 6.63
C ALA A 23 32.47 -10.85 6.55
N TYR A 24 31.78 -11.97 6.72
CA TYR A 24 32.37 -13.32 6.80
C TYR A 24 33.08 -13.74 5.50
N LEU A 25 32.46 -13.48 4.33
CA LEU A 25 33.05 -13.84 3.03
C LEU A 25 34.35 -13.11 2.73
N PRO A 26 34.47 -11.77 2.90
CA PRO A 26 35.75 -11.06 2.75
C PRO A 26 36.79 -11.49 3.79
N ALA A 27 36.40 -11.66 5.06
CA ALA A 27 37.30 -12.09 6.12
C ALA A 27 37.90 -13.47 5.86
N ARG A 28 37.08 -14.44 5.44
CA ARG A 28 37.54 -15.77 5.08
C ARG A 28 38.51 -15.75 3.88
N ARG A 29 38.27 -14.89 2.89
CA ARG A 29 39.19 -14.71 1.76
C ARG A 29 40.51 -14.09 2.17
N ALA A 30 40.47 -13.08 3.02
CA ALA A 30 41.66 -12.45 3.56
C ALA A 30 42.55 -13.44 4.36
N ALA A 31 41.92 -14.33 5.13
CA ALA A 31 42.60 -15.36 5.92
C ALA A 31 43.29 -16.44 5.07
N THR A 32 42.94 -16.62 3.80
CA THR A 32 43.50 -17.63 2.91
C THR A 32 44.64 -17.08 2.01
N VAL A 33 44.91 -15.76 2.05
CA VAL A 33 46.01 -15.14 1.26
C VAL A 33 47.34 -15.32 1.98
N SER A 34 48.32 -15.93 1.31
CA SER A 34 49.67 -16.07 1.89
C SER A 34 50.36 -14.72 2.02
N PRO A 35 51.21 -14.51 3.06
CA PRO A 35 51.97 -13.26 3.23
C PRO A 35 52.82 -12.88 2.04
N MET A 36 53.37 -13.86 1.35
CA MET A 36 54.19 -13.67 0.13
C MET A 36 53.34 -13.20 -1.05
N ALA A 37 52.12 -13.70 -1.18
CA ALA A 37 51.19 -13.25 -2.22
C ALA A 37 50.64 -11.83 -1.96
N ALA A 38 50.63 -11.40 -0.69
CA ALA A 38 50.23 -10.03 -0.31
C ALA A 38 51.33 -9.00 -0.62
N LEU A 39 52.58 -9.42 -0.66
CA LEU A 39 53.73 -8.59 -0.99
C LEU A 39 54.07 -8.58 -2.52
N ALA A 40 53.73 -9.65 -3.23
CA ALA A 40 53.80 -9.73 -4.67
C ALA A 40 52.62 -8.93 -5.27
N ASP A 41 52.94 -7.79 -5.76
CA ASP A 41 52.14 -6.72 -6.37
C ASP A 41 50.70 -7.07 -6.73
N ALA A 42 49.83 -6.13 -6.47
CA ALA A 42 48.37 -6.13 -6.62
C ALA A 42 47.81 -6.45 -8.03
N GLU A 43 48.60 -6.94 -8.95
CA GLU A 43 48.22 -7.26 -10.33
C GLU A 43 47.69 -8.69 -10.53
N VAL A 44 47.84 -9.58 -9.54
CA VAL A 44 47.45 -11.00 -9.66
C VAL A 44 46.16 -11.35 -8.92
N ALA A 45 45.37 -10.44 -8.51
CA ALA A 45 44.15 -10.75 -7.80
C ALA A 45 42.90 -10.85 -8.68
N ASP A 46 43.00 -11.50 -9.84
CA ASP A 46 41.81 -11.87 -10.61
C ASP A 46 41.51 -13.40 -10.54
N VAL A 47 41.62 -13.98 -9.34
CA VAL A 47 41.08 -15.34 -9.06
C VAL A 47 39.61 -15.22 -8.73
N GLY A 48 38.86 -14.54 -9.56
CA GLY A 48 37.40 -14.52 -9.50
C GLY A 48 36.83 -15.47 -10.55
N ARG A 49 35.66 -16.06 -10.23
CA ARG A 49 34.88 -16.86 -11.16
C ARG A 49 34.91 -16.25 -12.56
N PRO A 50 35.21 -17.04 -13.61
CA PRO A 50 35.34 -16.54 -14.96
C PRO A 50 34.12 -15.72 -15.37
N LEU A 51 34.35 -14.66 -16.13
CA LEU A 51 33.28 -13.76 -16.61
C LEU A 51 32.10 -14.52 -17.23
N ARG A 52 32.37 -15.67 -17.86
CA ARG A 52 31.35 -16.58 -18.40
C ARG A 52 30.40 -17.11 -17.34
N THR A 53 30.89 -17.54 -16.19
CA THR A 53 30.03 -18.07 -15.12
C THR A 53 29.10 -16.99 -14.57
N ARG A 54 29.59 -15.75 -14.42
CA ARG A 54 28.77 -14.61 -14.01
C ARG A 54 27.73 -14.23 -15.07
N ALA A 55 28.09 -14.31 -16.35
CA ALA A 55 27.17 -14.09 -17.44
C ALA A 55 26.04 -15.13 -17.43
N ILE A 56 26.39 -16.41 -17.31
CA ILE A 56 25.39 -17.48 -17.27
C ILE A 56 24.46 -17.36 -16.05
N VAL A 57 25.04 -17.20 -14.85
CA VAL A 57 24.24 -17.07 -13.62
C VAL A 57 23.37 -15.81 -13.67
N GLY A 58 23.93 -14.67 -14.10
CA GLY A 58 23.18 -13.41 -14.23
C GLY A 58 22.02 -13.54 -15.26
N SER A 59 22.27 -14.19 -16.39
CA SER A 59 21.24 -14.41 -17.40
C SER A 59 20.14 -15.36 -16.91
N VAL A 60 20.50 -16.47 -16.26
CA VAL A 60 19.51 -17.42 -15.72
C VAL A 60 18.64 -16.75 -14.67
N VAL A 61 19.26 -16.04 -13.73
CA VAL A 61 18.50 -15.32 -12.69
C VAL A 61 17.65 -14.20 -13.32
N GLY A 62 18.16 -13.53 -14.34
CA GLY A 62 17.41 -12.49 -15.07
C GLY A 62 16.20 -13.03 -15.81
N VAL A 63 16.36 -14.18 -16.50
CA VAL A 63 15.26 -14.86 -17.18
C VAL A 63 14.19 -15.32 -16.19
N LEU A 64 14.60 -15.91 -15.06
CA LEU A 64 13.68 -16.30 -14.00
C LEU A 64 12.94 -15.09 -13.40
N GLY A 65 13.64 -13.97 -13.20
CA GLY A 65 13.04 -12.72 -12.76
C GLY A 65 12.02 -12.17 -13.77
N ALA A 66 12.39 -12.12 -15.05
CA ALA A 66 11.50 -11.71 -16.12
C ALA A 66 10.27 -12.65 -16.26
N ALA A 67 10.47 -13.95 -16.18
CA ALA A 67 9.38 -14.94 -16.20
C ALA A 67 8.42 -14.75 -15.01
N ALA A 68 8.93 -14.44 -13.81
CA ALA A 68 8.11 -14.14 -12.64
C ALA A 68 7.30 -12.85 -12.83
N LEU A 69 7.88 -11.80 -13.43
CA LEU A 69 7.16 -10.55 -13.73
C LEU A 69 6.07 -10.75 -14.79
N VAL A 70 6.36 -11.52 -15.85
CA VAL A 70 5.34 -11.88 -16.86
C VAL A 70 4.25 -12.76 -16.25
N GLY A 71 4.63 -13.73 -15.41
CA GLY A 71 3.68 -14.56 -14.67
C GLY A 71 2.77 -13.76 -13.74
N CYS A 72 3.30 -12.69 -13.14
CA CYS A 72 2.49 -11.75 -12.35
C CYS A 72 1.41 -11.06 -13.20
N ALA A 73 1.75 -10.63 -14.43
CA ALA A 73 0.81 -9.96 -15.33
C ALA A 73 -0.33 -10.87 -15.83
N THR A 74 -0.11 -12.20 -15.84
CA THR A 74 -1.08 -13.22 -16.28
C THR A 74 -1.82 -13.90 -15.12
N ALA A 75 -1.41 -13.67 -13.88
CA ALA A 75 -2.00 -14.30 -12.70
C ALA A 75 -3.39 -13.73 -12.37
N THR A 76 -4.36 -14.62 -12.20
CA THR A 76 -5.76 -14.26 -11.90
C THR A 76 -6.05 -14.10 -10.40
N ARG A 77 -5.13 -14.54 -9.52
CA ARG A 77 -5.28 -14.45 -8.06
C ARG A 77 -4.37 -13.38 -7.48
N THR A 78 -4.91 -12.42 -6.76
CA THR A 78 -4.21 -11.27 -6.18
C THR A 78 -3.04 -11.65 -5.26
N ALA A 79 -3.21 -12.68 -4.41
CA ALA A 79 -2.15 -13.13 -3.51
C ALA A 79 -0.95 -13.75 -4.24
N SER A 80 -1.18 -14.51 -5.32
CA SER A 80 -0.12 -15.07 -6.15
C SER A 80 0.58 -14.01 -6.99
N SER A 81 -0.16 -13.02 -7.49
CA SER A 81 0.38 -11.90 -8.26
C SER A 81 1.36 -11.07 -7.45
N ALA A 82 1.01 -10.71 -6.20
CA ALA A 82 1.87 -9.93 -5.32
C ALA A 82 3.18 -10.65 -4.98
N SER A 83 3.13 -11.96 -4.73
CA SER A 83 4.32 -12.76 -4.44
C SER A 83 5.24 -12.93 -5.67
N LEU A 84 4.66 -13.14 -6.86
CA LEU A 84 5.39 -13.22 -8.12
C LEU A 84 6.04 -11.89 -8.49
N LEU A 85 5.35 -10.76 -8.25
CA LEU A 85 5.89 -9.42 -8.46
C LEU A 85 7.10 -9.17 -7.55
N GLY A 86 6.97 -9.44 -6.25
CA GLY A 86 8.06 -9.27 -5.30
C GLY A 86 9.28 -10.14 -5.66
N LEU A 87 9.05 -11.42 -5.97
CA LEU A 87 10.10 -12.35 -6.39
C LEU A 87 10.77 -11.88 -7.70
N GLY A 88 9.98 -11.47 -8.69
CA GLY A 88 10.46 -10.99 -9.98
C GLY A 88 11.34 -9.76 -9.85
N VAL A 89 10.93 -8.78 -9.05
CA VAL A 89 11.73 -7.56 -8.79
C VAL A 89 13.05 -7.91 -8.10
N VAL A 90 13.03 -8.72 -7.04
CA VAL A 90 14.25 -9.12 -6.32
C VAL A 90 15.20 -9.90 -7.23
N LEU A 91 14.72 -10.88 -8.00
CA LEU A 91 15.55 -11.64 -8.93
C LEU A 91 16.15 -10.75 -10.02
N THR A 92 15.39 -9.82 -10.58
CA THR A 92 15.88 -8.89 -11.60
C THR A 92 16.97 -7.95 -11.05
N LEU A 93 16.80 -7.44 -9.83
CA LEU A 93 17.83 -6.64 -9.16
C LEU A 93 19.09 -7.46 -8.91
N ILE A 94 18.99 -8.68 -8.41
CA ILE A 94 20.12 -9.58 -8.17
C ILE A 94 20.82 -9.88 -9.50
N ALA A 95 20.08 -10.19 -10.56
CA ALA A 95 20.63 -10.44 -11.90
C ALA A 95 21.46 -9.25 -12.41
N THR A 96 20.91 -8.03 -12.26
CA THR A 96 21.60 -6.80 -12.72
C THR A 96 22.85 -6.51 -11.90
N VAL A 97 22.86 -6.77 -10.60
CA VAL A 97 24.07 -6.66 -9.75
C VAL A 97 25.13 -7.69 -10.18
N ILE A 98 24.74 -8.93 -10.47
CA ILE A 98 25.68 -9.98 -10.95
C ILE A 98 26.21 -9.64 -12.32
N ALA A 99 25.36 -9.14 -13.23
CA ALA A 99 25.72 -8.74 -14.59
C ALA A 99 26.45 -7.39 -14.66
N GLY A 100 26.41 -6.58 -13.60
CA GLY A 100 26.97 -5.23 -13.54
C GLY A 100 28.40 -5.12 -14.10
N PRO A 101 29.38 -5.93 -13.64
CA PRO A 101 30.75 -5.87 -14.15
C PRO A 101 30.89 -6.21 -15.65
N LEU A 102 29.95 -6.98 -16.19
CA LEU A 102 29.89 -7.33 -17.61
C LEU A 102 29.37 -6.16 -18.45
N LEU A 103 28.37 -5.44 -17.93
CA LEU A 103 27.74 -4.30 -18.58
C LEU A 103 28.60 -3.03 -18.54
N VAL A 104 29.51 -2.92 -17.57
CA VAL A 104 30.40 -1.74 -17.44
C VAL A 104 31.21 -1.50 -18.72
N ARG A 105 31.81 -2.53 -19.30
CA ARG A 105 32.65 -2.38 -20.51
C ARG A 105 31.88 -1.85 -21.72
N PRO A 106 30.77 -2.45 -22.18
CA PRO A 106 30.03 -1.92 -23.32
C PRO A 106 29.40 -0.56 -23.02
N VAL A 107 28.82 -0.37 -21.82
CA VAL A 107 28.21 0.90 -21.44
C VAL A 107 29.22 2.04 -21.43
N ILE A 108 30.40 1.86 -20.81
CA ILE A 108 31.44 2.89 -20.79
C ILE A 108 32.06 3.11 -22.20
N ARG A 109 32.09 2.11 -23.07
CA ARG A 109 32.51 2.33 -24.45
C ARG A 109 31.53 3.19 -25.23
N VAL A 110 30.22 2.94 -25.10
CA VAL A 110 29.20 3.66 -25.82
C VAL A 110 28.95 5.04 -25.23
N LEU A 111 28.59 5.12 -23.95
CA LEU A 111 28.30 6.41 -23.30
C LEU A 111 29.55 7.22 -22.98
N GLY A 112 30.61 6.55 -22.56
CA GLY A 112 31.89 7.18 -22.28
C GLY A 112 32.63 7.62 -23.55
N GLY A 113 32.23 7.18 -24.74
CA GLY A 113 32.81 7.63 -26.01
C GLY A 113 32.53 9.11 -26.31
N ALA A 114 31.50 9.69 -25.76
CA ALA A 114 31.24 11.13 -25.86
C ALA A 114 32.17 12.00 -24.99
N PHE A 115 32.73 11.46 -23.91
CA PHE A 115 33.58 12.21 -22.99
C PHE A 115 34.87 12.70 -23.63
N PRO A 116 35.60 11.92 -24.46
CA PRO A 116 36.77 12.42 -25.20
C PRO A 116 36.44 13.54 -26.19
N ALA A 117 35.25 13.53 -26.77
CA ALA A 117 34.79 14.58 -27.68
C ALA A 117 34.51 15.90 -26.96
N LEU A 118 33.94 15.82 -25.74
CA LEU A 118 33.54 16.99 -24.94
C LEU A 118 34.69 17.54 -24.07
N PHE A 119 35.53 16.66 -23.52
CA PHE A 119 36.54 16.99 -22.50
C PHE A 119 37.97 16.63 -22.91
N GLY A 120 38.21 16.27 -24.15
CA GLY A 120 39.54 16.01 -24.71
C GLY A 120 40.35 14.93 -23.98
N SER A 121 41.55 15.27 -23.54
CA SER A 121 42.48 14.33 -22.85
C SER A 121 41.97 13.88 -21.48
N ILE A 122 41.28 14.76 -20.74
CA ILE A 122 40.73 14.47 -19.43
C ILE A 122 39.59 13.43 -19.56
N GLY A 123 38.71 13.58 -20.56
CA GLY A 123 37.66 12.63 -20.86
C GLY A 123 38.21 11.24 -21.21
N ARG A 124 39.30 11.16 -21.97
CA ARG A 124 40.00 9.88 -22.28
C ARG A 124 40.57 9.23 -21.03
N MET A 125 41.16 10.03 -20.15
CA MET A 125 41.74 9.53 -18.91
C MET A 125 40.65 8.97 -17.97
N SER A 126 39.52 9.68 -17.81
CA SER A 126 38.40 9.24 -17.03
C SER A 126 37.77 7.93 -17.55
N GLN A 127 37.57 7.84 -18.88
CA GLN A 127 37.06 6.62 -19.50
C GLN A 127 38.01 5.43 -19.28
N ARG A 128 39.32 5.61 -19.48
CA ARG A 128 40.33 4.56 -19.26
C ARG A 128 40.37 4.14 -17.80
N ASN A 129 40.28 5.08 -16.87
CA ASN A 129 40.29 4.79 -15.43
C ASN A 129 39.10 3.97 -15.01
N ALA A 130 37.91 4.31 -15.49
CA ALA A 130 36.69 3.54 -15.24
C ALA A 130 36.78 2.11 -15.81
N LEU A 131 37.45 1.91 -16.95
CA LEU A 131 37.63 0.59 -17.57
C LEU A 131 38.73 -0.25 -16.91
N ARG A 132 39.66 0.36 -16.15
CA ARG A 132 40.74 -0.34 -15.45
C ARG A 132 40.25 -1.27 -14.37
N ASN A 133 39.18 -0.85 -13.61
CA ASN A 133 38.66 -1.60 -12.51
C ASN A 133 37.12 -1.85 -12.68
N PRO A 134 36.71 -2.68 -13.65
CA PRO A 134 35.29 -2.86 -13.96
C PRO A 134 34.44 -3.42 -12.80
N ARG A 135 35.10 -4.14 -11.86
CA ARG A 135 34.44 -4.65 -10.66
C ARG A 135 34.05 -3.53 -9.68
N ARG A 136 34.99 -2.60 -9.43
CA ARG A 136 34.73 -1.46 -8.54
C ARG A 136 33.72 -0.51 -9.15
N THR A 137 33.88 -0.18 -10.42
CA THR A 137 32.95 0.67 -11.16
C THR A 137 31.54 0.02 -11.23
N GLY A 138 31.47 -1.30 -11.48
CA GLY A 138 30.21 -2.04 -11.49
C GLY A 138 29.54 -2.10 -10.13
N ALA A 139 30.30 -2.24 -9.04
CA ALA A 139 29.73 -2.27 -7.69
C ALA A 139 29.16 -0.90 -7.26
N THR A 140 29.89 0.20 -7.57
CA THR A 140 29.38 1.55 -7.27
C THR A 140 28.16 1.91 -8.12
N ALA A 141 28.19 1.55 -9.42
CA ALA A 141 27.04 1.74 -10.30
C ALA A 141 25.82 0.92 -9.86
N ALA A 142 26.04 -0.34 -9.43
CA ALA A 142 24.97 -1.18 -8.91
C ALA A 142 24.33 -0.60 -7.64
N ALA A 143 25.14 -0.07 -6.72
CA ALA A 143 24.61 0.57 -5.49
C ALA A 143 23.74 1.79 -5.82
N LEU A 144 24.20 2.65 -6.75
CA LEU A 144 23.41 3.80 -7.20
C LEU A 144 22.13 3.36 -7.94
N MET A 145 22.25 2.33 -8.79
CA MET A 145 21.10 1.79 -9.53
C MET A 145 20.03 1.21 -8.59
N VAL A 146 20.43 0.46 -7.55
CA VAL A 146 19.48 -0.06 -6.55
C VAL A 146 18.79 1.09 -5.84
N GLY A 147 19.52 2.13 -5.42
CA GLY A 147 18.93 3.31 -4.80
C GLY A 147 17.93 4.02 -5.71
N LEU A 148 18.29 4.25 -6.98
CA LEU A 148 17.44 4.90 -7.95
C LEU A 148 16.20 4.04 -8.30
N ALA A 149 16.38 2.71 -8.44
CA ALA A 149 15.29 1.77 -8.68
C ALA A 149 14.28 1.74 -7.52
N LEU A 150 14.78 1.86 -6.29
CA LEU A 150 13.93 1.88 -5.08
C LEU A 150 13.10 3.16 -5.03
N VAL A 151 13.72 4.31 -5.30
CA VAL A 151 13.02 5.61 -5.37
C VAL A 151 12.00 5.62 -6.51
N GLY A 152 12.40 5.19 -7.71
CA GLY A 152 11.51 5.12 -8.87
C GLY A 152 10.36 4.13 -8.66
N GLY A 153 10.66 2.94 -8.12
CA GLY A 153 9.64 1.93 -7.79
C GLY A 153 8.63 2.43 -6.76
N MET A 154 9.10 3.11 -5.70
CA MET A 154 8.24 3.70 -4.69
C MET A 154 7.37 4.83 -5.27
N SER A 155 7.94 5.66 -6.15
CA SER A 155 7.20 6.72 -6.82
C SER A 155 6.08 6.16 -7.72
N VAL A 156 6.38 5.13 -8.53
CA VAL A 156 5.39 4.45 -9.37
C VAL A 156 4.32 3.76 -8.53
N ALA A 157 4.72 3.06 -7.46
CA ALA A 157 3.78 2.42 -6.55
C ALA A 157 2.83 3.44 -5.91
N SER A 158 3.36 4.57 -5.41
CA SER A 158 2.57 5.65 -4.84
C SER A 158 1.59 6.26 -5.84
N ALA A 159 2.06 6.56 -7.06
CA ALA A 159 1.21 7.10 -8.12
C ALA A 159 0.11 6.10 -8.56
N SER A 160 0.45 4.80 -8.68
CA SER A 160 -0.52 3.75 -8.99
C SER A 160 -1.56 3.59 -7.90
N MET A 161 -1.13 3.66 -6.64
CA MET A 161 -2.03 3.57 -5.49
C MET A 161 -3.00 4.74 -5.46
N SER A 162 -2.51 5.98 -5.61
CA SER A 162 -3.37 7.18 -5.70
C SER A 162 -4.38 7.06 -6.84
N LYS A 163 -3.93 6.66 -8.04
CA LYS A 163 -4.83 6.50 -9.18
C LYS A 163 -5.87 5.39 -8.97
N SER A 164 -5.49 4.30 -8.31
CA SER A 164 -6.44 3.23 -7.98
C SER A 164 -7.48 3.71 -6.96
N PHE A 165 -7.07 4.51 -5.97
CA PHE A 165 -8.00 5.14 -5.03
C PHE A 165 -8.95 6.10 -5.74
N ASP A 166 -8.45 6.98 -6.60
CA ASP A 166 -9.29 7.92 -7.35
C ASP A 166 -10.32 7.18 -8.20
N GLN A 167 -9.89 6.16 -8.96
CA GLN A 167 -10.79 5.34 -9.77
C GLN A 167 -11.83 4.55 -8.97
N GLN A 168 -11.43 4.10 -7.76
CA GLN A 168 -12.33 3.40 -6.86
C GLN A 168 -13.39 4.37 -6.30
N ILE A 169 -12.95 5.58 -5.91
CA ILE A 169 -13.83 6.66 -5.45
C ILE A 169 -14.82 7.02 -6.56
N ASP A 170 -14.35 7.29 -7.78
CA ASP A 170 -15.20 7.66 -8.91
C ASP A 170 -16.24 6.60 -9.28
N LYS A 171 -15.90 5.31 -9.12
CA LYS A 171 -16.82 4.21 -9.43
C LYS A 171 -17.85 3.94 -8.36
N THR A 172 -17.53 4.22 -7.11
CA THR A 172 -18.32 3.81 -5.95
C THR A 172 -19.05 4.97 -5.31
N LEU A 173 -18.44 6.16 -5.35
CA LEU A 173 -18.99 7.37 -4.76
C LEU A 173 -19.69 8.20 -5.83
N GLY A 174 -21.00 8.35 -5.68
CA GLY A 174 -21.75 9.40 -6.35
C GLY A 174 -21.67 10.74 -5.62
N ALA A 175 -20.73 10.89 -4.67
CA ALA A 175 -20.51 12.14 -3.95
C ALA A 175 -19.52 13.03 -4.69
N ASP A 176 -19.81 14.34 -4.79
CA ASP A 176 -18.91 15.33 -5.38
C ASP A 176 -17.67 15.55 -4.51
N PHE A 177 -17.81 15.46 -3.18
CA PHE A 177 -16.71 15.66 -2.22
C PHE A 177 -16.81 14.71 -1.04
N VAL A 178 -15.63 14.28 -0.56
CA VAL A 178 -15.44 13.60 0.72
C VAL A 178 -14.65 14.52 1.65
N ILE A 179 -15.22 14.81 2.81
CA ILE A 179 -14.57 15.63 3.84
C ILE A 179 -14.16 14.68 4.96
N GLN A 180 -12.88 14.60 5.19
CA GLN A 180 -12.29 13.80 6.27
C GLN A 180 -11.02 14.48 6.79
N ASN A 181 -10.66 14.19 8.03
CA ASN A 181 -9.39 14.68 8.58
C ASN A 181 -8.20 13.99 7.92
N SER A 182 -7.13 14.71 7.63
CA SER A 182 -5.91 14.19 6.99
C SER A 182 -5.26 13.01 7.74
N ASN A 183 -5.48 12.93 9.05
CA ASN A 183 -4.99 11.85 9.90
C ASN A 183 -6.04 10.77 10.19
N PHE A 184 -7.18 10.78 9.50
CA PHE A 184 -8.32 9.88 9.72
C PHE A 184 -8.87 9.93 11.16
N VAL A 185 -8.66 11.02 11.86
CA VAL A 185 -9.20 11.24 13.21
C VAL A 185 -10.62 11.79 13.07
N PRO A 186 -11.60 11.26 13.82
CA PRO A 186 -12.94 11.80 13.82
C PRO A 186 -12.98 13.27 14.28
N PHE A 187 -13.92 14.04 13.75
CA PHE A 187 -14.10 15.46 14.04
C PHE A 187 -15.49 15.73 14.63
N SER A 188 -15.65 16.90 15.23
CA SER A 188 -16.86 17.27 15.97
C SER A 188 -18.05 17.49 15.03
N GLN A 189 -19.27 17.32 15.58
CA GLN A 189 -20.51 17.63 14.87
C GLN A 189 -20.62 19.11 14.46
N GLU A 190 -19.92 20.01 15.13
CA GLU A 190 -19.86 21.43 14.74
C GLU A 190 -19.38 21.59 13.29
N VAL A 191 -18.38 20.80 12.87
CA VAL A 191 -17.88 20.82 11.50
C VAL A 191 -18.99 20.34 10.55
N THR A 192 -19.70 19.28 10.91
CA THR A 192 -20.82 18.76 10.12
C THR A 192 -21.92 19.79 9.94
N ASP A 193 -22.29 20.51 11.01
CA ASP A 193 -23.32 21.54 10.97
C ASP A 193 -22.90 22.73 10.10
N LYS A 194 -21.62 23.12 10.18
CA LYS A 194 -21.06 24.17 9.31
C LYS A 194 -21.05 23.75 7.84
N VAL A 195 -20.69 22.49 7.54
CA VAL A 195 -20.75 21.96 6.20
C VAL A 195 -22.17 21.97 5.66
N ARG A 196 -23.15 21.51 6.46
CA ARG A 196 -24.59 21.57 6.09
C ARG A 196 -25.11 22.98 5.84
N GLY A 197 -24.60 23.94 6.61
CA GLY A 197 -24.95 25.36 6.46
C GLY A 197 -24.17 26.10 5.37
N THR A 198 -23.24 25.44 4.69
CA THR A 198 -22.44 26.06 3.62
C THR A 198 -23.32 26.25 2.38
N GLN A 199 -23.20 27.41 1.76
CA GLN A 199 -23.90 27.72 0.51
C GLN A 199 -23.58 26.69 -0.57
N ASP A 200 -24.60 26.31 -1.33
CA ASP A 200 -24.50 25.37 -2.47
C ASP A 200 -24.29 23.90 -2.09
N VAL A 201 -24.37 23.55 -0.81
CA VAL A 201 -24.45 22.17 -0.33
C VAL A 201 -25.87 21.65 -0.54
N GLY A 202 -26.01 20.53 -1.24
CA GLY A 202 -27.30 19.88 -1.51
C GLY A 202 -27.59 18.73 -0.55
N LEU A 203 -26.67 17.77 -0.48
CA LEU A 203 -26.81 16.59 0.37
C LEU A 203 -25.54 16.37 1.17
N VAL A 204 -25.70 16.03 2.46
CA VAL A 204 -24.59 15.63 3.34
C VAL A 204 -24.95 14.32 4.01
N VAL A 205 -24.17 13.30 3.77
CA VAL A 205 -24.28 11.99 4.42
C VAL A 205 -23.09 11.79 5.36
N ARG A 206 -23.37 11.48 6.60
CA ARG A 206 -22.36 11.26 7.65
C ARG A 206 -21.91 9.81 7.67
N GLN A 207 -20.66 9.61 7.96
CA GLN A 207 -20.10 8.33 8.33
C GLN A 207 -19.47 8.43 9.72
N ARG A 208 -19.76 7.45 10.58
CA ARG A 208 -19.15 7.28 11.90
C ARG A 208 -18.57 5.89 12.04
N PHE A 209 -17.33 5.80 12.49
CA PHE A 209 -16.75 4.53 12.87
C PHE A 209 -17.08 4.20 14.33
N ALA A 210 -17.55 2.98 14.53
CA ALA A 210 -17.86 2.43 15.84
C ALA A 210 -17.00 1.18 16.08
N PRO A 211 -16.03 1.22 17.01
CA PRO A 211 -15.37 0.01 17.47
C PRO A 211 -16.41 -0.89 18.14
N VAL A 212 -16.50 -2.14 17.70
CA VAL A 212 -17.47 -3.09 18.24
C VAL A 212 -16.80 -4.45 18.46
N ALA A 213 -17.38 -5.26 19.35
CA ALA A 213 -17.05 -6.65 19.45
C ALA A 213 -18.29 -7.47 19.08
N VAL A 214 -18.16 -8.32 18.08
CA VAL A 214 -19.24 -9.20 17.62
C VAL A 214 -19.00 -10.62 18.11
N THR A 215 -20.08 -11.30 18.53
CA THR A 215 -20.01 -12.72 18.89
C THR A 215 -20.61 -13.52 17.73
N LEU A 216 -19.77 -14.35 17.13
CA LEU A 216 -20.13 -15.16 15.96
C LEU A 216 -20.90 -16.43 16.36
N PRO A 217 -21.57 -17.11 15.41
CA PRO A 217 -22.32 -18.34 15.68
C PRO A 217 -21.45 -19.48 16.24
N ASP A 218 -20.15 -19.47 15.98
CA ASP A 218 -19.15 -20.41 16.52
C ASP A 218 -18.73 -20.09 17.98
N GLY A 219 -19.30 -19.05 18.59
CA GLY A 219 -18.97 -18.55 19.93
C GLY A 219 -17.70 -17.68 19.96
N LYS A 220 -17.01 -17.48 18.84
CA LYS A 220 -15.83 -16.65 18.79
C LYS A 220 -16.18 -15.16 18.86
N ARG A 221 -15.50 -14.43 19.71
CA ARG A 221 -15.65 -12.96 19.82
C ARG A 221 -14.57 -12.27 19.02
N ILE A 222 -14.98 -11.44 18.06
CA ILE A 222 -14.09 -10.65 17.20
C ILE A 222 -14.27 -9.18 17.50
N LYS A 223 -13.17 -8.48 17.74
CA LYS A 223 -13.16 -7.01 17.82
C LYS A 223 -12.92 -6.46 16.41
N THR A 224 -13.82 -5.60 15.96
CA THR A 224 -13.76 -4.97 14.63
C THR A 224 -14.27 -3.54 14.72
N THR A 225 -14.24 -2.83 13.61
CA THR A 225 -14.83 -1.50 13.47
C THR A 225 -15.99 -1.60 12.51
N ALA A 226 -17.18 -1.19 12.94
CA ALA A 226 -18.33 -1.05 12.08
C ALA A 226 -18.47 0.40 11.61
N ALA A 227 -19.13 0.62 10.47
CA ALA A 227 -19.45 1.94 9.95
C ALA A 227 -20.93 2.24 10.14
N GLY A 228 -21.26 3.39 10.69
CA GLY A 228 -22.61 3.92 10.75
C GLY A 228 -22.84 4.97 9.67
N TYR A 229 -23.94 4.88 8.94
CA TYR A 229 -24.31 5.81 7.87
C TYR A 229 -25.69 6.42 8.08
N ASP A 230 -25.90 7.63 7.56
CA ASP A 230 -27.23 8.21 7.39
C ASP A 230 -28.03 7.43 6.32
N ASP A 231 -29.36 7.49 6.41
CA ASP A 231 -30.28 6.73 5.54
C ASP A 231 -30.14 7.07 4.04
N ALA A 232 -29.65 8.27 3.72
CA ALA A 232 -29.41 8.73 2.35
C ALA A 232 -28.11 8.20 1.72
N VAL A 233 -27.51 7.15 2.27
CA VAL A 233 -26.24 6.60 1.75
C VAL A 233 -26.34 6.15 0.30
N ASP A 234 -27.46 5.62 -0.14
CA ASP A 234 -27.67 5.17 -1.53
C ASP A 234 -27.68 6.32 -2.55
N ASP A 235 -27.97 7.54 -2.10
CA ASP A 235 -27.95 8.73 -2.96
C ASP A 235 -26.50 9.20 -3.29
N ILE A 236 -25.54 8.71 -2.51
CA ILE A 236 -24.12 9.10 -2.64
C ILE A 236 -23.18 7.91 -2.87
N ALA A 237 -23.64 6.68 -2.73
CA ALA A 237 -22.83 5.50 -2.90
C ALA A 237 -23.57 4.43 -3.67
N HIS A 238 -22.91 3.91 -4.71
CA HIS A 238 -23.42 2.77 -5.46
C HIS A 238 -23.02 1.48 -4.77
N VAL A 239 -23.75 1.13 -3.69
CA VAL A 239 -23.51 -0.11 -2.95
C VAL A 239 -24.19 -1.27 -3.66
N THR A 240 -23.44 -2.31 -4.01
CA THR A 240 -23.99 -3.54 -4.58
C THR A 240 -24.38 -4.50 -3.46
N TYR A 241 -25.66 -4.82 -3.39
CA TYR A 241 -26.20 -5.78 -2.44
C TYR A 241 -26.35 -7.16 -3.10
N SER A 242 -25.70 -8.17 -2.52
CA SER A 242 -25.96 -9.58 -2.88
C SER A 242 -27.30 -10.07 -2.38
N SER A 243 -27.77 -9.50 -1.26
CA SER A 243 -29.07 -9.80 -0.64
C SER A 243 -29.48 -8.68 0.31
N GLY A 244 -30.77 -8.36 0.40
CA GLY A 244 -31.29 -7.24 1.19
C GLY A 244 -31.09 -5.90 0.47
N ASN A 245 -31.16 -4.80 1.24
CA ASN A 245 -30.96 -3.43 0.77
C ASN A 245 -30.47 -2.53 1.93
N SER A 246 -30.10 -1.29 1.61
CA SER A 246 -29.64 -0.29 2.58
C SER A 246 -30.68 0.01 3.64
N ALA A 247 -31.91 0.28 3.23
CA ALA A 247 -32.97 0.63 4.15
C ALA A 247 -33.19 -0.44 5.22
N ALA A 248 -33.11 -1.73 4.86
CA ALA A 248 -33.19 -2.83 5.82
C ALA A 248 -31.98 -2.90 6.75
N ALA A 249 -30.76 -2.66 6.22
CA ALA A 249 -29.51 -2.71 6.99
C ALA A 249 -29.37 -1.54 7.96
N LEU A 250 -29.83 -0.35 7.56
CA LEU A 250 -29.74 0.88 8.36
C LEU A 250 -30.89 1.01 9.37
N ALA A 251 -31.92 0.19 9.26
CA ALA A 251 -33.04 0.19 10.19
C ALA A 251 -32.56 -0.09 11.63
N PRO A 252 -33.22 0.52 12.65
CA PRO A 252 -32.90 0.25 14.05
C PRO A 252 -32.98 -1.27 14.38
N GLY A 253 -31.94 -1.78 15.05
CA GLY A 253 -31.88 -3.22 15.40
C GLY A 253 -31.38 -4.13 14.26
N SER A 254 -30.93 -3.53 13.14
CA SER A 254 -30.38 -4.24 11.98
C SER A 254 -28.96 -3.89 11.72
N LEU A 255 -28.28 -4.72 10.94
CA LEU A 255 -26.94 -4.46 10.39
C LEU A 255 -26.82 -5.04 8.99
N GLY A 256 -25.94 -4.45 8.21
CA GLY A 256 -25.44 -5.03 6.96
C GLY A 256 -24.04 -5.60 7.16
N MET A 257 -23.67 -6.54 6.30
CA MET A 257 -22.40 -7.26 6.39
C MET A 257 -21.83 -7.53 4.99
N ASP A 258 -20.50 -7.54 4.88
CA ASP A 258 -19.86 -8.01 3.67
C ASP A 258 -20.09 -9.51 3.46
N VAL A 259 -20.35 -9.92 2.22
CA VAL A 259 -20.64 -11.32 1.86
C VAL A 259 -19.47 -12.25 2.14
N THR A 260 -18.23 -11.77 1.99
CA THR A 260 -17.03 -12.55 2.28
C THR A 260 -16.87 -12.76 3.78
N PHE A 261 -17.04 -11.69 4.55
CA PHE A 261 -17.06 -11.78 6.01
C PHE A 261 -18.14 -12.73 6.51
N ALA A 262 -19.34 -12.65 5.94
CA ALA A 262 -20.45 -13.53 6.30
C ALA A 262 -20.15 -15.01 6.00
N LYS A 263 -19.56 -15.30 4.83
CA LYS A 263 -19.14 -16.66 4.43
C LYS A 263 -18.04 -17.21 5.34
N ASP A 264 -17.01 -16.41 5.61
CA ASP A 264 -15.86 -16.82 6.43
C ASP A 264 -16.26 -17.17 7.86
N HIS A 265 -17.35 -16.57 8.34
CA HIS A 265 -17.85 -16.73 9.71
C HIS A 265 -19.19 -17.47 9.80
N HIS A 266 -19.61 -18.12 8.71
CA HIS A 266 -20.83 -18.91 8.64
C HIS A 266 -22.12 -18.15 9.07
N VAL A 267 -22.14 -16.83 8.82
CA VAL A 267 -23.30 -15.97 9.08
C VAL A 267 -24.20 -15.95 7.86
N ARG A 268 -25.50 -15.95 8.07
CA ARG A 268 -26.52 -15.92 7.00
C ARG A 268 -27.40 -14.68 7.13
N LEU A 269 -27.99 -14.26 6.03
CA LEU A 269 -29.03 -13.24 6.04
C LEU A 269 -30.14 -13.67 7.02
N GLY A 270 -30.62 -12.75 7.86
CA GLY A 270 -31.61 -13.01 8.90
C GLY A 270 -31.05 -13.54 10.22
N SER A 271 -29.76 -13.91 10.30
CA SER A 271 -29.09 -14.26 11.55
C SER A 271 -29.06 -13.08 12.52
N THR A 272 -29.21 -13.36 13.81
CA THR A 272 -29.04 -12.37 14.87
C THR A 272 -27.67 -12.51 15.49
N ILE A 273 -26.96 -11.41 15.60
CA ILE A 273 -25.57 -11.35 16.08
C ILE A 273 -25.51 -10.43 17.30
N PRO A 274 -25.00 -10.93 18.45
CA PRO A 274 -24.70 -10.10 19.60
C PRO A 274 -23.55 -9.14 19.29
N VAL A 275 -23.81 -7.85 19.43
CA VAL A 275 -22.84 -6.75 19.23
C VAL A 275 -22.63 -6.04 20.56
N GLU A 276 -21.39 -5.87 20.96
CA GLU A 276 -21.00 -5.16 22.15
C GLU A 276 -20.27 -3.87 21.75
N PHE A 277 -20.75 -2.74 22.27
CA PHE A 277 -20.20 -1.41 22.05
C PHE A 277 -19.12 -1.06 23.10
N PRO A 278 -18.31 0.00 22.89
CA PRO A 278 -17.17 0.32 23.75
C PRO A 278 -17.50 0.54 25.22
N ALA A 279 -18.67 1.06 25.52
CA ALA A 279 -19.14 1.27 26.90
C ALA A 279 -19.68 -0.02 27.58
N GLY A 280 -19.53 -1.19 26.92
CA GLY A 280 -19.98 -2.48 27.44
C GLY A 280 -21.45 -2.80 27.19
N GLN A 281 -22.20 -1.90 26.54
CA GLN A 281 -23.60 -2.20 26.18
C GLN A 281 -23.63 -3.28 25.10
N LYS A 282 -24.54 -4.24 25.29
CA LYS A 282 -24.78 -5.34 24.35
C LYS A 282 -26.16 -5.21 23.74
N THR A 283 -26.22 -5.49 22.46
CA THR A 283 -27.50 -5.56 21.73
C THR A 283 -27.41 -6.63 20.65
N ASP A 284 -28.53 -7.21 20.37
CA ASP A 284 -28.64 -8.18 19.29
C ASP A 284 -29.10 -7.46 18.03
N LEU A 285 -28.27 -7.55 16.97
CA LEU A 285 -28.61 -6.96 15.68
C LEU A 285 -28.85 -8.05 14.64
N LYS A 286 -29.92 -7.85 13.84
CA LYS A 286 -30.30 -8.76 12.77
C LYS A 286 -29.53 -8.42 11.50
N VAL A 287 -28.90 -9.40 10.86
CA VAL A 287 -28.25 -9.25 9.54
C VAL A 287 -29.33 -9.09 8.48
N ALA A 288 -29.53 -7.88 7.99
CA ALA A 288 -30.63 -7.54 7.08
C ALA A 288 -30.17 -7.31 5.64
N ALA A 289 -28.85 -7.14 5.41
CA ALA A 289 -28.27 -7.05 4.07
C ALA A 289 -26.88 -7.67 4.01
N LEU A 290 -26.55 -8.20 2.84
CA LEU A 290 -25.21 -8.65 2.48
C LEU A 290 -24.72 -7.85 1.27
N THR A 291 -23.55 -7.22 1.40
CA THR A 291 -22.93 -6.43 0.33
C THR A 291 -21.83 -7.20 -0.36
N ASP A 292 -21.61 -6.92 -1.63
CA ASP A 292 -20.48 -7.44 -2.38
C ASP A 292 -19.34 -6.40 -2.37
N GLN A 293 -18.20 -6.76 -1.76
CA GLN A 293 -17.06 -5.87 -1.62
C GLN A 293 -16.43 -5.48 -2.97
N GLU A 294 -16.47 -6.38 -3.96
CA GLU A 294 -15.96 -6.10 -5.31
C GLU A 294 -16.84 -5.06 -6.02
N GLY A 295 -18.16 -5.11 -5.79
CA GLY A 295 -19.13 -4.17 -6.38
C GLY A 295 -19.31 -2.88 -5.59
N SER A 296 -19.10 -2.91 -4.27
CA SER A 296 -19.30 -1.71 -3.41
C SER A 296 -18.02 -0.86 -3.26
N GLY A 297 -16.95 -1.22 -3.94
CA GLY A 297 -15.73 -0.40 -3.98
C GLY A 297 -15.07 -0.14 -2.63
N GLY A 298 -15.34 -0.96 -1.63
CA GLY A 298 -14.73 -0.79 -0.31
C GLY A 298 -15.21 0.47 0.43
N PHE A 299 -16.41 0.96 0.13
CA PHE A 299 -17.00 2.15 0.75
C PHE A 299 -16.87 2.09 2.28
N GLY A 300 -15.73 2.60 2.78
CA GLY A 300 -15.42 2.81 4.20
C GLY A 300 -15.66 1.66 5.17
N MET A 301 -15.96 0.47 4.67
CA MET A 301 -16.33 -0.69 5.48
C MET A 301 -15.09 -1.46 5.94
N GLN A 302 -14.21 -0.79 6.68
CA GLN A 302 -13.16 -1.47 7.41
C GLN A 302 -13.85 -2.38 8.46
N GLY A 303 -13.72 -3.70 8.26
CA GLY A 303 -14.29 -4.67 9.18
C GLY A 303 -15.58 -5.34 8.70
N GLY A 304 -16.10 -5.01 7.53
CA GLY A 304 -17.19 -5.73 6.88
C GLY A 304 -18.58 -5.57 7.50
N LEU A 305 -18.77 -4.66 8.46
CA LEU A 305 -20.02 -4.43 9.17
C LEU A 305 -20.46 -2.98 9.05
N PHE A 306 -21.77 -2.76 8.83
CA PHE A 306 -22.35 -1.43 8.83
C PHE A 306 -23.79 -1.43 9.36
N PHE A 307 -24.23 -0.27 9.84
CA PHE A 307 -25.59 -0.07 10.38
C PHE A 307 -26.00 1.41 10.27
N GLY A 308 -27.24 1.71 10.59
CA GLY A 308 -27.71 3.09 10.61
C GLY A 308 -27.01 3.93 11.67
N ILE A 309 -26.74 5.20 11.36
CA ILE A 309 -26.07 6.14 12.25
C ILE A 309 -26.83 6.31 13.58
N THR A 310 -28.14 6.15 13.56
CA THR A 310 -29.00 6.16 14.74
C THR A 310 -28.64 5.08 15.75
N THR A 311 -28.16 3.92 15.27
CA THR A 311 -27.64 2.86 16.14
C THR A 311 -26.34 3.31 16.82
N VAL A 312 -25.45 4.00 16.08
CA VAL A 312 -24.21 4.55 16.67
C VAL A 312 -24.55 5.60 17.71
N GLU A 313 -25.43 6.54 17.40
CA GLU A 313 -25.84 7.63 18.31
C GLU A 313 -26.46 7.10 19.60
N LYS A 314 -27.22 6.01 19.52
CA LYS A 314 -27.83 5.38 20.68
C LYS A 314 -26.81 4.77 21.65
N TYR A 315 -25.76 4.12 21.13
CA TYR A 315 -24.80 3.37 21.94
C TYR A 315 -23.46 4.09 22.14
N ILE A 316 -23.17 5.12 21.34
CA ILE A 316 -21.99 5.97 21.43
C ILE A 316 -22.45 7.44 21.38
N PRO A 317 -23.09 7.95 22.46
CA PRO A 317 -23.57 9.33 22.49
C PRO A 317 -22.39 10.31 22.44
N GLY A 318 -22.59 11.46 21.80
CA GLY A 318 -21.54 12.48 21.60
C GLY A 318 -20.47 12.07 20.57
N GLY A 319 -20.81 11.10 19.74
CA GLY A 319 -19.93 10.56 18.71
C GLY A 319 -19.50 11.62 17.70
N GLN A 320 -18.25 11.49 17.26
CA GLN A 320 -17.63 12.34 16.25
C GLN A 320 -17.85 11.71 14.87
N ASP A 321 -17.99 12.55 13.84
CA ASP A 321 -18.10 12.09 12.47
C ASP A 321 -16.70 11.75 11.91
N SER A 322 -16.60 10.65 11.19
CA SER A 322 -15.33 10.19 10.62
C SER A 322 -15.12 10.69 9.20
N ALA A 323 -16.20 10.82 8.45
CA ALA A 323 -16.22 11.42 7.13
C ALA A 323 -17.61 11.99 6.83
N LEU A 324 -17.64 12.99 5.93
CA LEU A 324 -18.87 13.52 5.33
C LEU A 324 -18.77 13.36 3.83
N TYR A 325 -19.82 12.85 3.23
CA TYR A 325 -20.01 12.79 1.79
C TYR A 325 -20.98 13.89 1.39
N VAL A 326 -20.55 14.73 0.45
CA VAL A 326 -21.26 15.98 0.13
C VAL A 326 -21.52 16.04 -1.36
N ASN A 327 -22.78 16.31 -1.74
CA ASN A 327 -23.16 16.66 -3.09
C ASN A 327 -23.54 18.12 -3.19
N ALA A 328 -23.25 18.70 -4.34
CA ALA A 328 -23.67 20.05 -4.68
C ALA A 328 -25.20 20.15 -4.81
N SER A 329 -25.70 21.32 -4.52
CA SER A 329 -27.09 21.65 -4.87
C SER A 329 -27.32 21.56 -6.39
N PRO A 330 -28.51 21.16 -6.85
CA PRO A 330 -28.84 21.18 -8.28
C PRO A 330 -28.53 22.54 -8.90
N ARG A 331 -27.82 22.55 -10.05
CA ARG A 331 -27.37 23.74 -10.80
C ARG A 331 -26.09 24.41 -10.27
N THR A 332 -25.43 23.90 -9.23
CA THR A 332 -24.15 24.41 -8.76
C THR A 332 -23.01 23.55 -9.31
N SER A 333 -21.92 24.17 -9.77
CA SER A 333 -20.74 23.43 -10.20
C SER A 333 -19.93 22.91 -9.01
N ALA A 334 -19.28 21.76 -9.18
CA ALA A 334 -18.39 21.19 -8.15
C ALA A 334 -17.26 22.18 -7.76
N ASP A 335 -16.76 22.99 -8.69
CA ASP A 335 -15.72 23.98 -8.39
C ASP A 335 -16.21 25.10 -7.47
N THR A 336 -17.47 25.56 -7.66
CA THR A 336 -18.10 26.55 -6.78
C THR A 336 -18.26 25.99 -5.37
N LEU A 337 -18.81 24.78 -5.26
CA LEU A 337 -18.95 24.11 -3.97
C LEU A 337 -17.59 23.89 -3.28
N ARG A 338 -16.57 23.51 -4.05
CA ARG A 338 -15.20 23.36 -3.53
C ARG A 338 -14.67 24.65 -2.92
N ALA A 339 -14.88 25.79 -3.58
CA ALA A 339 -14.45 27.09 -3.08
C ALA A 339 -15.17 27.47 -1.78
N ASN A 340 -16.49 27.23 -1.70
CA ASN A 340 -17.30 27.49 -0.51
C ASN A 340 -16.88 26.58 0.66
N LEU A 341 -16.71 25.28 0.41
CA LEU A 341 -16.24 24.35 1.43
C LEU A 341 -14.85 24.69 1.94
N LYS A 342 -13.90 25.05 1.08
CA LYS A 342 -12.57 25.51 1.49
C LYS A 342 -12.63 26.73 2.41
N LYS A 343 -13.52 27.69 2.11
CA LYS A 343 -13.70 28.89 2.92
C LYS A 343 -14.28 28.53 4.30
N THR A 344 -15.29 27.68 4.34
CA THR A 344 -15.94 27.24 5.58
C THR A 344 -15.01 26.40 6.44
N LEU A 345 -14.19 25.55 5.84
CA LEU A 345 -13.30 24.62 6.54
C LEU A 345 -11.91 25.21 6.83
N ALA A 346 -11.58 26.40 6.34
CA ALA A 346 -10.29 27.06 6.57
C ALA A 346 -9.84 27.14 8.05
N PRO A 347 -10.73 27.30 9.04
CA PRO A 347 -10.35 27.32 10.46
C PRO A 347 -10.05 25.92 11.02
N TYR A 348 -10.36 24.84 10.33
CA TYR A 348 -10.19 23.46 10.79
C TYR A 348 -8.99 22.80 10.10
N PRO A 349 -8.13 22.08 10.84
CA PRO A 349 -6.93 21.45 10.29
C PRO A 349 -7.22 20.18 9.44
#